data_4fa807e8cb8f1f653c1f803f3d507333
#
_entry.id   4fa807e8cb8f1f653c1f803f3d507333
#
_cell.length_a   1.000
_cell.length_b   1.000
_cell.length_c   1.000
_cell.angle_alpha   90.00
_cell.angle_beta   90.00
_cell.angle_gamma   90.00
#
_symmetry.space_group_name_H-M   'P 1'
#
loop_
_entity.id
_entity.type
_entity.pdbx_description
1 polymer ?
#
loop_
_entity_poly.entity_id
_entity_poly.type
_entity_poly.pdbx_seq_one_letter_code
_entity_poly.pdbx_strand_id
1 'polypeptide(L)'
;MEHKNSSTLADLPIGVEAEVTRIHSDDALIKQRLIVMGLVPGEKVRITKTAPLGDPLEIRITDLNNSLMVRKAEAQAVEVRL
;
A
#
# COMPACT_ATOMS: atom_id res chain seq x y z
N MET A 1 8.10 -22.20 5.33
CA MET A 1 7.82 -21.68 5.16
C MET A 1 7.18 -21.08 4.73
N GLU A 2 6.89 -20.55 4.60
CA GLU A 2 6.40 -19.96 4.34
C GLU A 2 5.97 -19.24 3.82
N HIS A 3 5.72 -19.03 3.46
CA HIS A 3 5.18 -18.39 2.92
C HIS A 3 4.39 -17.74 2.56
N LYS A 4 4.77 -17.57 2.09
CA LYS A 4 3.83 -16.74 2.36
C LYS A 4 3.29 -15.99 1.24
N ASN A 5 2.08 -15.81 1.13
CA ASN A 5 1.41 -15.14 0.05
C ASN A 5 1.19 -13.67 0.28
N SER A 6 1.45 -13.22 1.50
CA SER A 6 1.20 -11.82 1.81
C SER A 6 2.49 -11.03 1.86
N SER A 7 2.44 -9.82 1.37
CA SER A 7 3.52 -8.87 1.39
C SER A 7 2.96 -7.53 1.84
N THR A 8 3.81 -6.54 1.97
CA THR A 8 3.31 -5.20 2.20
C THR A 8 3.34 -4.42 0.91
N LEU A 9 2.59 -3.33 0.89
CA LEU A 9 2.57 -2.44 -0.26
C LEU A 9 3.97 -1.96 -0.62
N ALA A 10 4.82 -1.74 0.38
CA ALA A 10 6.18 -1.26 0.14
C ALA A 10 7.03 -2.28 -0.61
N ASP A 11 6.64 -3.55 -0.58
CA ASP A 11 7.41 -4.61 -1.23
C ASP A 11 7.04 -4.82 -2.70
N LEU A 12 5.98 -4.20 -3.17
CA LEU A 12 5.52 -4.44 -4.53
C LEU A 12 6.45 -3.80 -5.55
N PRO A 13 6.76 -4.51 -6.63
CA PRO A 13 7.43 -3.87 -7.76
C PRO A 13 6.51 -2.82 -8.39
N ILE A 14 7.12 -1.82 -9.00
CA ILE A 14 6.35 -0.78 -9.68
C ILE A 14 5.50 -1.43 -10.78
N GLY A 15 4.22 -1.05 -10.83
CA GLY A 15 3.30 -1.53 -11.85
C GLY A 15 2.55 -2.80 -11.51
N VAL A 16 2.92 -3.46 -10.42
CA VAL A 16 2.27 -4.72 -10.03
C VAL A 16 1.06 -4.41 -9.16
N GLU A 17 -0.09 -4.91 -9.58
CA GLU A 17 -1.34 -4.71 -8.84
C GLU A 17 -1.50 -5.78 -7.77
N ALA A 18 -1.99 -5.37 -6.60
CA ALA A 18 -2.28 -6.28 -5.52
C ALA A 18 -3.49 -5.79 -4.76
N GLU A 19 -4.10 -6.68 -4.01
CA GLU A 19 -5.29 -6.36 -3.23
C GLU A 19 -4.90 -6.10 -1.78
N VAL A 20 -5.41 -5.00 -1.20
CA VAL A 20 -5.19 -4.71 0.21
C VAL A 20 -5.96 -5.74 1.04
N THR A 21 -5.27 -6.40 1.97
CA THR A 21 -5.91 -7.36 2.85
C THR A 21 -6.14 -6.79 4.24
N ARG A 22 -5.22 -5.99 4.75
CA ARG A 22 -5.41 -5.33 6.03
C ARG A 22 -4.35 -4.28 6.25
N ILE A 23 -4.60 -3.40 7.21
CA ILE A 23 -3.61 -2.43 7.66
C ILE A 23 -3.10 -2.92 9.00
N HIS A 24 -1.79 -3.13 9.08
CA HIS A 24 -1.13 -3.68 10.25
C HIS A 24 -0.27 -2.60 10.89
N SER A 25 -0.85 -1.87 11.84
CA SER A 25 -0.13 -0.79 12.49
C SER A 25 -0.59 -0.67 13.94
N ASP A 26 0.38 -0.47 14.83
CA ASP A 26 0.09 -0.21 16.22
C ASP A 26 -0.28 1.26 16.46
N ASP A 27 -0.01 2.11 15.47
CA ASP A 27 -0.30 3.53 15.57
C ASP A 27 -1.68 3.79 14.96
N ALA A 28 -2.64 4.10 15.82
CA ALA A 28 -4.01 4.32 15.41
C ALA A 28 -4.15 5.49 14.44
N LEU A 29 -3.30 6.51 14.58
CA LEU A 29 -3.38 7.67 13.70
C LEU A 29 -2.93 7.32 12.29
N ILE A 30 -1.87 6.51 12.17
CA ILE A 30 -1.42 6.06 10.86
C ILE A 30 -2.47 5.19 10.21
N LYS A 31 -3.04 4.26 10.98
CA LYS A 31 -4.07 3.38 10.47
C LYS A 31 -5.27 4.17 9.96
N GLN A 32 -5.73 5.14 10.77
CA GLN A 32 -6.88 5.96 10.37
C GLN A 32 -6.57 6.77 9.12
N ARG A 33 -5.36 7.33 9.04
CA ARG A 33 -4.96 8.11 7.89
C ARG A 33 -5.01 7.28 6.62
N LEU A 34 -4.48 6.06 6.67
CA LEU A 34 -4.47 5.19 5.50
C LEU A 34 -5.89 4.82 5.07
N ILE A 35 -6.76 4.57 6.03
CA ILE A 35 -8.15 4.25 5.75
C ILE A 35 -8.85 5.44 5.08
N VAL A 36 -8.63 6.63 5.60
CA VAL A 36 -9.23 7.83 5.04
C VAL A 36 -8.74 8.07 3.60
N MET A 37 -7.50 7.70 3.33
CA MET A 37 -6.95 7.82 1.99
C MET A 37 -7.53 6.79 1.02
N GLY A 38 -8.26 5.80 1.52
CA GLY A 38 -8.86 4.79 0.67
C GLY A 38 -8.14 3.46 0.60
N LEU A 39 -7.09 3.29 1.40
CA LEU A 39 -6.33 2.04 1.41
C LEU A 39 -7.00 1.05 2.35
N VAL A 40 -8.16 0.56 1.94
CA VAL A 40 -8.96 -0.32 2.79
C VAL A 40 -8.98 -1.73 2.20
N PRO A 41 -9.23 -2.74 3.04
CA PRO A 41 -9.28 -4.11 2.54
C PRO A 41 -10.23 -4.25 1.36
N GLY A 42 -9.78 -4.98 0.35
CA GLY A 42 -10.55 -5.21 -0.85
C GLY A 42 -10.19 -4.30 -2.01
N GLU A 43 -9.52 -3.18 -1.72
CA GLU A 43 -9.11 -2.27 -2.79
C GLU A 43 -7.88 -2.80 -3.51
N LYS A 44 -7.83 -2.58 -4.81
CA LYS A 44 -6.67 -2.97 -5.61
C LYS A 44 -5.79 -1.76 -5.82
N VAL A 45 -4.51 -1.95 -5.60
CA VAL A 45 -3.53 -0.86 -5.59
C VAL A 45 -2.29 -1.27 -6.35
N ARG A 46 -1.54 -0.28 -6.80
CA ARG A 46 -0.22 -0.51 -7.36
C ARG A 46 0.64 0.71 -7.12
N ILE A 47 1.95 0.49 -7.09
CA ILE A 47 2.90 1.57 -7.04
C ILE A 47 3.13 2.02 -8.48
N THR A 48 2.89 3.29 -8.77
CA THR A 48 3.10 3.80 -10.12
C THR A 48 4.49 4.37 -10.29
N LYS A 49 5.05 4.93 -9.22
CA LYS A 49 6.44 5.39 -9.25
C LYS A 49 6.91 5.66 -7.84
N THR A 50 8.22 5.80 -7.69
CA THR A 50 8.83 6.18 -6.42
C THR A 50 9.65 7.43 -6.62
N ALA A 51 9.83 8.19 -5.55
CA ALA A 51 10.77 9.30 -5.57
C ALA A 51 12.19 8.77 -5.75
N PRO A 52 13.13 9.62 -6.17
CA PRO A 52 14.48 9.16 -6.50
C PRO A 52 15.18 8.36 -5.41
N LEU A 53 14.89 8.66 -4.14
CA LEU A 53 15.49 7.93 -3.03
C LEU A 53 14.62 6.80 -2.53
N GLY A 54 13.54 6.47 -3.25
CA GLY A 54 12.66 5.38 -2.87
C GLY A 54 11.54 5.78 -1.94
N ASP A 55 11.41 7.04 -1.59
CA ASP A 55 10.41 7.51 -0.65
C ASP A 55 10.10 8.98 -0.95
N PRO A 56 8.86 9.37 -1.07
CA PRO A 56 7.64 8.58 -0.94
C PRO A 56 7.29 7.76 -2.18
N LEU A 57 6.26 6.94 -2.05
CA LEU A 57 5.73 6.15 -3.15
C LEU A 57 4.47 6.81 -3.69
N GLU A 58 4.31 6.77 -5.01
CA GLU A 58 3.04 7.17 -5.59
C GLU A 58 2.21 5.91 -5.80
N ILE A 59 1.03 5.88 -5.20
CA ILE A 59 0.15 4.72 -5.21
C ILE A 59 -1.11 5.07 -5.99
N ARG A 60 -1.57 4.13 -6.81
CA ARG A 60 -2.84 4.30 -7.51
C ARG A 60 -3.82 3.27 -7.00
N ILE A 61 -4.99 3.73 -6.59
CA ILE A 61 -6.10 2.85 -6.23
C ILE A 61 -6.89 2.65 -7.50
N THR A 62 -6.89 1.42 -8.01
CA THR A 62 -7.39 1.14 -9.35
C THR A 62 -8.85 1.52 -9.55
N ASP A 63 -9.71 1.10 -8.63
CA ASP A 63 -11.14 1.31 -8.80
C ASP A 63 -11.54 2.76 -8.65
N LEU A 64 -10.77 3.53 -7.88
CA LEU A 64 -11.08 4.93 -7.66
C LEU A 64 -10.38 5.85 -8.65
N ASN A 65 -9.47 5.29 -9.43
CA ASN A 65 -8.68 6.06 -10.38
C ASN A 65 -8.01 7.25 -9.71
N ASN A 66 -7.50 7.02 -8.52
CA ASN A 66 -7.01 8.06 -7.62
C ASN A 66 -5.57 7.79 -7.27
N SER A 67 -4.73 8.83 -7.27
CA SER A 67 -3.32 8.71 -6.94
C SER A 67 -3.02 9.34 -5.60
N LEU A 68 -2.19 8.69 -4.83
CA LEU A 68 -1.84 9.09 -3.47
C LEU A 68 -0.35 9.07 -3.31
N MET A 69 0.16 9.94 -2.44
CA MET A 69 1.55 9.87 -2.03
C MET A 69 1.59 9.25 -0.63
N VAL A 70 2.35 8.18 -0.48
CA VAL A 70 2.41 7.43 0.76
C VAL A 70 3.88 7.24 1.13
N ARG A 71 4.21 7.51 2.39
CA ARG A 71 5.56 7.26 2.87
C ARG A 71 5.83 5.77 2.87
N LYS A 72 7.07 5.41 2.61
CA LYS A 72 7.47 4.01 2.60
C LYS A 72 7.13 3.33 3.92
N ALA A 73 7.37 4.02 5.04
CA ALA A 73 7.04 3.46 6.35
C ALA A 73 5.55 3.19 6.50
N GLU A 74 4.71 4.05 5.93
CA GLU A 74 3.27 3.83 5.95
C GLU A 74 2.88 2.65 5.06
N ALA A 75 3.52 2.54 3.91
CA ALA A 75 3.24 1.44 3.00
C ALA A 75 3.61 0.09 3.59
N GLN A 76 4.58 0.05 4.49
CA GLN A 76 4.96 -1.16 5.18
C GLN A 76 3.86 -1.67 6.11
N ALA A 77 2.93 -0.80 6.48
CA ALA A 77 1.81 -1.19 7.33
C ALA A 77 0.62 -1.73 6.54
N VAL A 78 0.66 -1.64 5.22
CA VAL A 78 -0.45 -2.08 4.37
C VAL A 78 -0.12 -3.46 3.82
N GLU A 79 -0.85 -4.47 4.29
CA GLU A 79 -0.65 -5.84 3.81
C GLU A 79 -1.45 -6.04 2.52
N VAL A 80 -0.82 -6.69 1.57
CA VAL A 80 -1.43 -6.91 0.26
C VAL A 80 -1.24 -8.35 -0.16
N ARG A 81 -2.04 -8.76 -1.12
CA ARG A 81 -1.97 -10.08 -1.70
C ARG A 81 -2.06 -9.95 -3.22
N LEU A 82 -1.18 -10.68 -3.91
CA LEU A 82 -1.21 -10.71 -5.38
C LEU A 82 -2.33 -11.56 -5.93
#